data_e10e299bf752c40bc180063da1d7f8f2
#
_entry.id   e10e299bf752c40bc180063da1d7f8f2
#
_cell.length_a   1.000
_cell.length_b   1.000
_cell.length_c   1.000
_cell.angle_alpha   90.00
_cell.angle_beta   90.00
_cell.angle_gamma   90.00
#
_symmetry.space_group_name_H-M   'P 1'
#
loop_
_entity.id
_entity.type
_entity.pdbx_description
1 polymer ?
#
loop_
_entity_poly.entity_id
_entity_poly.type
_entity_poly.pdbx_seq_one_letter_code
_entity_poly.pdbx_strand_id
1 'polypeptide(L)'
;MSKSRSPKSTSLDRVTAFARDVQAGAIVAGPDVRNAAQRHLGDLVHGPSRGLFWDADSANRAIGFCEDVLCLNGGEYEGSPFLLSPWQTFIIGSIFGWKTADGYRRFRTVYIETAKGSGKSPLAAAIGLYGMVADGEARAEIYAAATKKDQAMILFRDAVAMVDQSPILAERVEKSGRGEKVWNLAHHSSGSFFRPISADDGQSGPRPHVALLDEIHEHKTRMVVDMMRAGTKSRRQALIVMITNSGHDRTTICYEYHEYGIAVCKGDKLDDSFFGFICSLDVGDDPFKSEECWPKVNPNLPYGKPGDANGGVPGYKYLREQVTEAHGMPAKESTVRRLNFCQWVDAANPWISAEVWMGCERQFHPDDLPMGELCFGGLDLSGARDLTALALYFPRLRRAMVEFWTPKGSLHDRVRTDKVPYDAWLRDGYIHATDGMAVDYAAVAIRLGELAVRFNIEAVAFDPYRIKYFQPELEAEGIAVPLISHGQGYYKAGDSGLWMPRSIEVMEKALTEQTLEVMLNPCLRWNAASAVLEADQKDNRIFAKRKSTGRIDGVVALAMAFGAADMPIPEAINDIFMVL
;
A
#
# COMPACT_ATOMS: atom_id res chain seq x y z
N MET A 1 -49.07 -19.70 39.30
CA MET A 1 -47.69 -19.89 39.82
C MET A 1 -46.72 -19.32 38.82
N SER A 2 -46.28 -18.10 39.04
CA SER A 2 -45.30 -17.43 38.19
C SER A 2 -43.91 -18.02 38.46
N LYS A 3 -43.28 -18.65 37.44
CA LYS A 3 -41.87 -19.05 37.54
C LYS A 3 -41.01 -17.79 37.43
N SER A 4 -40.40 -17.39 38.56
CA SER A 4 -39.33 -16.41 38.59
C SER A 4 -38.17 -16.85 37.70
N ARG A 5 -37.92 -16.14 36.61
CA ARG A 5 -36.67 -16.26 35.85
C ARG A 5 -35.53 -15.81 36.76
N SER A 6 -34.65 -16.76 37.10
CA SER A 6 -33.35 -16.44 37.68
C SER A 6 -32.61 -15.42 36.81
N PRO A 7 -31.89 -14.44 37.41
CA PRO A 7 -31.11 -13.49 36.63
C PRO A 7 -30.08 -14.26 35.79
N LYS A 8 -30.13 -14.08 34.47
CA LYS A 8 -29.08 -14.58 33.56
C LYS A 8 -27.76 -14.01 34.06
N SER A 9 -26.78 -14.88 34.29
CA SER A 9 -25.39 -14.48 34.47
C SER A 9 -25.04 -13.53 33.33
N THR A 10 -24.64 -12.30 33.67
CA THR A 10 -24.14 -11.33 32.71
C THR A 10 -22.89 -11.93 32.10
N SER A 11 -23.02 -12.55 30.92
CA SER A 11 -21.86 -12.99 30.15
C SER A 11 -20.96 -11.76 29.93
N LEU A 12 -19.68 -11.91 30.20
CA LEU A 12 -18.69 -10.83 30.05
C LEU A 12 -18.74 -10.33 28.59
N ASP A 13 -18.99 -9.02 28.42
CA ASP A 13 -18.92 -8.39 27.10
C ASP A 13 -17.44 -8.23 26.68
N ARG A 14 -16.90 -9.28 26.07
CA ARG A 14 -15.51 -9.37 25.63
C ARG A 14 -15.15 -8.31 24.58
N VAL A 15 -16.14 -7.87 23.81
CA VAL A 15 -15.96 -6.85 22.75
C VAL A 15 -15.71 -5.48 23.38
N THR A 16 -16.59 -5.08 24.31
CA THR A 16 -16.40 -3.83 25.06
C THR A 16 -15.18 -3.89 25.97
N ALA A 17 -14.84 -5.06 26.56
CA ALA A 17 -13.62 -5.24 27.33
C ALA A 17 -12.37 -4.96 26.47
N PHE A 18 -12.26 -5.56 25.29
CA PHE A 18 -11.16 -5.27 24.36
C PHE A 18 -11.03 -3.76 24.08
N ALA A 19 -12.15 -3.10 23.77
CA ALA A 19 -12.12 -1.67 23.45
C ALA A 19 -11.64 -0.82 24.65
N ARG A 20 -12.02 -1.18 25.87
CA ARG A 20 -11.54 -0.51 27.12
C ARG A 20 -10.07 -0.76 27.36
N ASP A 21 -9.59 -2.01 27.18
CA ASP A 21 -8.20 -2.40 27.38
C ASP A 21 -7.28 -1.69 26.38
N VAL A 22 -7.71 -1.53 25.12
CA VAL A 22 -7.00 -0.73 24.11
C VAL A 22 -6.92 0.74 24.52
N GLN A 23 -8.03 1.34 25.00
CA GLN A 23 -8.05 2.75 25.40
C GLN A 23 -7.24 2.98 26.70
N ALA A 24 -7.21 2.02 27.59
CA ALA A 24 -6.40 2.05 28.81
C ALA A 24 -4.90 1.76 28.56
N GLY A 25 -4.51 1.36 27.35
CA GLY A 25 -3.14 0.96 27.02
C GLY A 25 -2.74 -0.42 27.56
N ALA A 26 -3.68 -1.20 28.10
CA ALA A 26 -3.44 -2.57 28.54
C ALA A 26 -3.20 -3.51 27.36
N ILE A 27 -3.79 -3.21 26.20
CA ILE A 27 -3.51 -3.83 24.91
C ILE A 27 -2.78 -2.80 24.04
N VAL A 28 -1.56 -3.15 23.62
CA VAL A 28 -0.76 -2.32 22.70
C VAL A 28 -1.41 -2.35 21.31
N ALA A 29 -1.84 -1.19 20.84
CA ALA A 29 -2.53 -1.06 19.55
C ALA A 29 -2.12 0.23 18.82
N GLY A 30 -2.11 0.19 17.49
CA GLY A 30 -1.84 1.36 16.65
C GLY A 30 -2.99 2.38 16.65
N PRO A 31 -2.78 3.56 16.05
CA PRO A 31 -3.73 4.68 16.11
C PRO A 31 -5.11 4.31 15.56
N ASP A 32 -5.19 3.57 14.46
CA ASP A 32 -6.47 3.28 13.82
C ASP A 32 -7.28 2.21 14.54
N VAL A 33 -6.62 1.25 15.19
CA VAL A 33 -7.27 0.31 16.12
C VAL A 33 -7.77 1.04 17.37
N ARG A 34 -6.99 2.00 17.91
CA ARG A 34 -7.45 2.84 19.02
C ARG A 34 -8.70 3.66 18.64
N ASN A 35 -8.72 4.24 17.43
CA ASN A 35 -9.89 4.96 16.90
C ASN A 35 -11.11 4.03 16.74
N ALA A 36 -10.94 2.81 16.23
CA ALA A 36 -12.04 1.84 16.13
C ALA A 36 -12.60 1.44 17.51
N ALA A 37 -11.73 1.23 18.49
CA ALA A 37 -12.11 0.94 19.88
C ALA A 37 -12.85 2.15 20.51
N GLN A 38 -12.33 3.36 20.32
CA GLN A 38 -12.99 4.59 20.80
C GLN A 38 -14.36 4.80 20.17
N ARG A 39 -14.48 4.54 18.85
CA ARG A 39 -15.76 4.59 18.14
C ARG A 39 -16.78 3.63 18.75
N HIS A 40 -16.39 2.37 19.05
CA HIS A 40 -17.26 1.41 19.71
C HIS A 40 -17.76 1.94 21.06
N LEU A 41 -16.85 2.43 21.91
CA LEU A 41 -17.21 2.97 23.23
C LEU A 41 -18.08 4.22 23.13
N GLY A 42 -17.78 5.12 22.19
CA GLY A 42 -18.60 6.30 21.93
C GLY A 42 -20.00 5.95 21.43
N ASP A 43 -20.11 4.93 20.57
CA ASP A 43 -21.39 4.47 20.02
C ASP A 43 -22.25 3.75 21.06
N LEU A 44 -21.68 3.13 22.09
CA LEU A 44 -22.46 2.61 23.22
C LEU A 44 -23.23 3.73 23.93
N VAL A 45 -22.68 4.95 23.97
CA VAL A 45 -23.29 6.11 24.61
C VAL A 45 -24.20 6.88 23.64
N HIS A 46 -23.70 7.19 22.45
CA HIS A 46 -24.35 8.09 21.48
C HIS A 46 -25.08 7.37 20.34
N GLY A 47 -24.86 6.07 20.18
CA GLY A 47 -25.50 5.26 19.13
C GLY A 47 -27.03 5.25 19.20
N PRO A 48 -27.66 5.11 20.39
CA PRO A 48 -29.11 5.08 20.50
C PRO A 48 -29.82 6.30 19.90
N SER A 49 -29.24 7.50 20.00
CA SER A 49 -29.78 8.71 19.38
C SER A 49 -29.76 8.69 17.84
N ARG A 50 -28.92 7.81 17.26
CA ARG A 50 -28.81 7.57 15.80
C ARG A 50 -29.51 6.28 15.36
N GLY A 51 -30.25 5.63 16.27
CA GLY A 51 -30.93 4.35 16.00
C GLY A 51 -29.99 3.14 15.95
N LEU A 52 -28.86 3.20 16.68
CA LEU A 52 -27.87 2.12 16.76
C LEU A 52 -27.87 1.52 18.16
N PHE A 53 -27.90 0.19 18.22
CA PHE A 53 -28.02 -0.53 19.49
C PHE A 53 -27.01 -1.67 19.56
N TRP A 54 -26.41 -1.83 20.74
CA TRP A 54 -25.52 -2.95 21.03
C TRP A 54 -26.30 -4.17 21.55
N ASP A 55 -26.21 -5.28 20.84
CA ASP A 55 -26.79 -6.58 21.20
C ASP A 55 -25.66 -7.56 21.57
N ALA A 56 -25.31 -7.61 22.84
CA ALA A 56 -24.27 -8.48 23.37
C ALA A 56 -24.60 -9.99 23.17
N ASP A 57 -25.87 -10.37 23.18
CA ASP A 57 -26.28 -11.76 22.96
C ASP A 57 -26.03 -12.19 21.50
N SER A 58 -26.27 -11.31 20.54
CA SER A 58 -25.92 -11.54 19.13
C SER A 58 -24.41 -11.60 18.92
N ALA A 59 -23.65 -10.73 19.57
CA ALA A 59 -22.17 -10.78 19.53
C ALA A 59 -21.66 -12.11 20.09
N ASN A 60 -22.13 -12.51 21.27
CA ASN A 60 -21.70 -13.74 21.93
C ASN A 60 -22.12 -15.01 21.15
N ARG A 61 -23.25 -14.99 20.46
CA ARG A 61 -23.64 -16.12 19.57
C ARG A 61 -22.65 -16.30 18.42
N ALA A 62 -22.20 -15.21 17.79
CA ALA A 62 -21.26 -15.31 16.69
C ALA A 62 -19.85 -15.70 17.18
N ILE A 63 -19.41 -15.19 18.34
CA ILE A 63 -18.17 -15.60 19.01
C ILE A 63 -18.23 -17.09 19.37
N GLY A 64 -19.30 -17.53 20.05
CA GLY A 64 -19.48 -18.94 20.44
C GLY A 64 -19.55 -19.86 19.24
N PHE A 65 -20.14 -19.44 18.12
CA PHE A 65 -20.09 -20.26 16.89
C PHE A 65 -18.64 -20.54 16.44
N CYS A 66 -17.76 -19.54 16.50
CA CYS A 66 -16.35 -19.76 16.17
C CYS A 66 -15.68 -20.71 17.17
N GLU A 67 -15.87 -20.48 18.49
CA GLU A 67 -15.12 -21.16 19.53
C GLU A 67 -15.66 -22.58 19.86
N ASP A 68 -16.97 -22.79 19.74
CA ASP A 68 -17.65 -24.05 20.12
C ASP A 68 -17.89 -24.98 18.92
N VAL A 69 -17.89 -24.44 17.69
CA VAL A 69 -18.28 -25.21 16.50
C VAL A 69 -17.13 -25.39 15.51
N LEU A 70 -16.22 -24.43 15.41
CA LEU A 70 -15.15 -24.45 14.42
C LEU A 70 -13.82 -24.92 14.98
N CYS A 71 -13.04 -25.58 14.12
CA CYS A 71 -11.65 -25.92 14.38
C CYS A 71 -10.74 -25.25 13.36
N LEU A 72 -9.51 -24.91 13.77
CA LEU A 72 -8.45 -24.43 12.89
C LEU A 72 -7.85 -25.59 12.10
N ASN A 73 -7.31 -25.26 10.92
CA ASN A 73 -6.63 -26.19 10.04
C ASN A 73 -5.18 -25.75 9.77
N GLY A 74 -4.36 -26.74 9.50
CA GLY A 74 -2.98 -26.55 9.06
C GLY A 74 -1.94 -26.48 10.20
N GLY A 75 -0.84 -27.18 9.96
CA GLY A 75 0.33 -27.19 10.83
C GLY A 75 0.01 -27.66 12.26
N GLU A 76 0.55 -26.97 13.23
CA GLU A 76 0.35 -27.26 14.67
C GLU A 76 -1.07 -26.95 15.20
N TYR A 77 -1.90 -26.24 14.40
CA TYR A 77 -3.27 -25.88 14.77
C TYR A 77 -4.31 -26.86 14.23
N GLU A 78 -3.91 -27.86 13.45
CA GLU A 78 -4.83 -28.85 12.85
C GLU A 78 -5.73 -29.49 13.91
N GLY A 79 -7.05 -29.31 13.73
CA GLY A 79 -8.07 -29.86 14.63
C GLY A 79 -8.21 -29.12 15.97
N SER A 80 -7.46 -28.06 16.21
CA SER A 80 -7.59 -27.26 17.43
C SER A 80 -8.85 -26.40 17.40
N PRO A 81 -9.59 -26.22 18.51
CA PRO A 81 -10.73 -25.31 18.58
C PRO A 81 -10.34 -23.90 18.11
N PHE A 82 -11.21 -23.23 17.36
CA PHE A 82 -10.95 -21.86 16.91
C PHE A 82 -11.23 -20.86 18.02
N LEU A 83 -10.37 -20.82 19.03
CA LEU A 83 -10.44 -19.83 20.10
C LEU A 83 -10.03 -18.46 19.55
N LEU A 84 -10.94 -17.50 19.60
CA LEU A 84 -10.71 -16.15 19.08
C LEU A 84 -9.78 -15.37 20.01
N SER A 85 -8.72 -14.81 19.43
CA SER A 85 -7.91 -13.80 20.12
C SER A 85 -8.75 -12.54 20.38
N PRO A 86 -8.36 -11.66 21.34
CA PRO A 86 -9.15 -10.48 21.70
C PRO A 86 -9.51 -9.57 20.52
N TRP A 87 -8.59 -9.36 19.58
CA TRP A 87 -8.86 -8.54 18.39
C TRP A 87 -9.86 -9.22 17.43
N GLN A 88 -9.78 -10.54 17.26
CA GLN A 88 -10.75 -11.31 16.47
C GLN A 88 -12.14 -11.30 17.11
N THR A 89 -12.18 -11.42 18.44
CA THR A 89 -13.41 -11.27 19.24
C THR A 89 -14.04 -9.89 19.01
N PHE A 90 -13.22 -8.82 19.02
CA PHE A 90 -13.69 -7.46 18.75
C PHE A 90 -14.30 -7.32 17.35
N ILE A 91 -13.68 -7.90 16.32
CA ILE A 91 -14.19 -7.87 14.95
C ILE A 91 -15.50 -8.65 14.82
N ILE A 92 -15.51 -9.94 15.20
CA ILE A 92 -16.69 -10.81 15.08
C ILE A 92 -17.86 -10.23 15.87
N GLY A 93 -17.61 -9.87 17.13
CA GLY A 93 -18.67 -9.34 17.98
C GLY A 93 -19.18 -7.99 17.50
N SER A 94 -18.33 -7.09 17.00
CA SER A 94 -18.77 -5.81 16.42
C SER A 94 -19.64 -6.01 15.19
N ILE A 95 -19.24 -6.87 14.25
CA ILE A 95 -20.00 -7.15 13.03
C ILE A 95 -21.41 -7.66 13.35
N PHE A 96 -21.54 -8.60 14.28
CA PHE A 96 -22.82 -9.27 14.55
C PHE A 96 -23.62 -8.69 15.72
N GLY A 97 -22.96 -7.96 16.62
CA GLY A 97 -23.60 -7.36 17.81
C GLY A 97 -24.22 -5.99 17.57
N TRP A 98 -23.66 -5.15 16.71
CA TRP A 98 -24.27 -3.85 16.42
C TRP A 98 -25.48 -3.97 15.51
N LYS A 99 -26.62 -3.39 15.93
CA LYS A 99 -27.91 -3.40 15.24
C LYS A 99 -28.42 -2.01 14.96
N THR A 100 -29.22 -1.89 13.91
CA THR A 100 -30.06 -0.73 13.61
C THR A 100 -31.41 -0.83 14.32
N ALA A 101 -32.20 0.23 14.32
CA ALA A 101 -33.49 0.27 15.00
C ALA A 101 -34.50 -0.77 14.50
N ASP A 102 -34.37 -1.22 13.27
CA ASP A 102 -35.17 -2.29 12.66
C ASP A 102 -34.63 -3.71 12.96
N GLY A 103 -33.60 -3.81 13.82
CA GLY A 103 -33.03 -5.08 14.28
C GLY A 103 -32.05 -5.76 13.31
N TYR A 104 -31.77 -5.14 12.16
CA TYR A 104 -30.79 -5.65 11.21
C TYR A 104 -29.36 -5.28 11.62
N ARG A 105 -28.39 -5.97 11.00
CA ARG A 105 -26.97 -5.68 11.18
C ARG A 105 -26.65 -4.25 10.77
N ARG A 106 -25.94 -3.51 11.65
CA ARG A 106 -25.45 -2.17 11.38
C ARG A 106 -24.41 -2.16 10.26
N PHE A 107 -23.35 -2.99 10.42
CA PHE A 107 -22.22 -2.99 9.51
C PHE A 107 -22.49 -3.84 8.27
N ARG A 108 -22.40 -3.20 7.11
CA ARG A 108 -22.60 -3.82 5.80
C ARG A 108 -21.32 -3.90 4.97
N THR A 109 -20.34 -3.09 5.33
CA THR A 109 -19.00 -3.09 4.74
C THR A 109 -17.98 -3.18 5.86
N VAL A 110 -17.06 -4.13 5.76
CA VAL A 110 -16.02 -4.42 6.73
C VAL A 110 -14.68 -4.42 6.01
N TYR A 111 -13.71 -3.68 6.55
CA TYR A 111 -12.34 -3.64 6.05
C TYR A 111 -11.38 -4.00 7.18
N ILE A 112 -10.59 -5.05 6.97
CA ILE A 112 -9.64 -5.59 7.95
C ILE A 112 -8.25 -5.59 7.32
N GLU A 113 -7.35 -4.79 7.86
CA GLU A 113 -5.94 -4.73 7.45
C GLU A 113 -5.03 -5.10 8.62
N THR A 114 -4.28 -6.19 8.48
CA THR A 114 -3.29 -6.66 9.47
C THR A 114 -2.10 -7.28 8.75
N ALA A 115 -0.98 -7.48 9.46
CA ALA A 115 0.20 -8.16 8.92
C ALA A 115 -0.12 -9.57 8.39
N LYS A 116 0.71 -10.05 7.48
CA LYS A 116 0.60 -11.41 6.93
C LYS A 116 0.81 -12.45 8.05
N GLY A 117 0.02 -13.53 8.00
CA GLY A 117 0.11 -14.61 9.00
C GLY A 117 -0.70 -14.36 10.28
N SER A 118 -1.48 -13.27 10.40
CA SER A 118 -2.30 -12.99 11.58
C SER A 118 -3.60 -13.81 11.69
N GLY A 119 -3.92 -14.68 10.72
CA GLY A 119 -5.14 -15.50 10.75
C GLY A 119 -6.38 -14.81 10.17
N LYS A 120 -6.20 -13.88 9.19
CA LYS A 120 -7.31 -13.21 8.50
C LYS A 120 -8.20 -14.16 7.70
N SER A 121 -7.60 -15.09 6.94
CA SER A 121 -8.36 -16.00 6.06
C SER A 121 -9.21 -16.98 6.85
N PRO A 122 -8.72 -17.66 7.93
CA PRO A 122 -9.58 -18.43 8.82
C PRO A 122 -10.72 -17.62 9.45
N LEU A 123 -10.44 -16.35 9.86
CA LEU A 123 -11.47 -15.47 10.41
C LEU A 123 -12.57 -15.17 9.37
N ALA A 124 -12.19 -14.87 8.15
CA ALA A 124 -13.14 -14.62 7.05
C ALA A 124 -13.93 -15.90 6.69
N ALA A 125 -13.28 -17.07 6.67
CA ALA A 125 -13.97 -18.35 6.46
C ALA A 125 -15.03 -18.60 7.54
N ALA A 126 -14.73 -18.30 8.81
CA ALA A 126 -15.68 -18.40 9.93
C ALA A 126 -16.87 -17.45 9.75
N ILE A 127 -16.64 -16.19 9.32
CA ILE A 127 -17.71 -15.24 8.99
C ILE A 127 -18.60 -15.81 7.87
N GLY A 128 -18.01 -16.41 6.84
CA GLY A 128 -18.74 -17.03 5.75
C GLY A 128 -19.60 -18.20 6.19
N LEU A 129 -19.05 -19.10 7.01
CA LEU A 129 -19.78 -20.24 7.57
C LEU A 129 -20.91 -19.79 8.50
N TYR A 130 -20.67 -18.81 9.37
CA TYR A 130 -21.71 -18.22 10.20
C TYR A 130 -22.84 -17.64 9.34
N GLY A 131 -22.51 -16.87 8.30
CA GLY A 131 -23.46 -16.30 7.36
C GLY A 131 -24.28 -17.37 6.60
N MET A 132 -23.70 -18.54 6.36
CA MET A 132 -24.38 -19.65 5.67
C MET A 132 -25.35 -20.40 6.57
N VAL A 133 -24.98 -20.70 7.83
CA VAL A 133 -25.72 -21.65 8.68
C VAL A 133 -26.39 -21.02 9.91
N ALA A 134 -25.96 -19.85 10.39
CA ALA A 134 -26.34 -19.34 11.70
C ALA A 134 -26.88 -17.89 11.73
N ASP A 135 -26.72 -17.11 10.66
CA ASP A 135 -27.13 -15.69 10.58
C ASP A 135 -28.64 -15.49 10.30
N GLY A 136 -29.38 -16.58 10.08
CA GLY A 136 -30.84 -16.56 9.93
C GLY A 136 -31.35 -16.13 8.57
N GLU A 137 -30.49 -15.93 7.57
CA GLU A 137 -30.88 -15.57 6.21
C GLU A 137 -31.24 -16.82 5.40
N ALA A 138 -32.46 -16.89 4.87
CA ALA A 138 -32.86 -17.96 3.98
C ALA A 138 -32.21 -17.82 2.60
N ARG A 139 -31.74 -18.95 2.05
CA ARG A 139 -31.07 -19.00 0.75
C ARG A 139 -29.91 -18.01 0.67
N ALA A 140 -29.10 -17.96 1.72
CA ALA A 140 -27.92 -17.10 1.76
C ALA A 140 -26.89 -17.57 0.72
N GLU A 141 -26.43 -16.62 -0.08
CA GLU A 141 -25.34 -16.83 -1.04
C GLU A 141 -24.06 -16.29 -0.43
N ILE A 142 -23.09 -17.18 -0.15
CA ILE A 142 -21.79 -16.80 0.38
C ILE A 142 -20.74 -16.99 -0.71
N TYR A 143 -19.90 -15.97 -0.89
CA TYR A 143 -18.85 -15.99 -1.90
C TYR A 143 -17.49 -15.67 -1.29
N ALA A 144 -16.51 -16.55 -1.52
CA ALA A 144 -15.09 -16.18 -1.45
C ALA A 144 -14.70 -15.62 -2.81
N ALA A 145 -14.35 -14.35 -2.88
CA ALA A 145 -14.13 -13.65 -4.13
C ALA A 145 -12.70 -13.09 -4.21
N ALA A 146 -12.02 -13.33 -5.32
CA ALA A 146 -10.70 -12.78 -5.62
C ALA A 146 -10.55 -12.49 -7.12
N THR A 147 -9.43 -11.87 -7.51
CA THR A 147 -9.12 -11.62 -8.92
C THR A 147 -8.91 -12.92 -9.70
N LYS A 148 -8.28 -13.92 -9.07
CA LYS A 148 -8.04 -15.25 -9.64
C LYS A 148 -8.76 -16.31 -8.83
N LYS A 149 -9.25 -17.36 -9.50
CA LYS A 149 -9.97 -18.45 -8.87
C LYS A 149 -9.14 -19.18 -7.82
N ASP A 150 -7.85 -19.41 -8.09
CA ASP A 150 -6.95 -20.08 -7.15
C ASP A 150 -6.80 -19.31 -5.83
N GLN A 151 -6.79 -17.97 -5.87
CA GLN A 151 -6.78 -17.13 -4.67
C GLN A 151 -8.09 -17.25 -3.88
N ALA A 152 -9.25 -17.20 -4.56
CA ALA A 152 -10.55 -17.40 -3.92
C ALA A 152 -10.66 -18.79 -3.27
N MET A 153 -10.03 -19.80 -3.88
CA MET A 153 -9.98 -21.17 -3.36
C MET A 153 -9.20 -21.29 -2.05
N ILE A 154 -8.21 -20.44 -1.78
CA ILE A 154 -7.42 -20.51 -0.52
C ILE A 154 -8.34 -20.30 0.68
N LEU A 155 -9.07 -19.19 0.74
CA LEU A 155 -10.03 -18.90 1.80
C LEU A 155 -11.15 -19.95 1.85
N PHE A 156 -11.63 -20.38 0.69
CA PHE A 156 -12.69 -21.38 0.62
C PHE A 156 -12.25 -22.75 1.17
N ARG A 157 -11.00 -23.17 0.97
CA ARG A 157 -10.43 -24.40 1.54
C ARG A 157 -10.40 -24.36 3.06
N ASP A 158 -10.14 -23.20 3.68
CA ASP A 158 -10.25 -23.05 5.14
C ASP A 158 -11.67 -23.36 5.61
N ALA A 159 -12.70 -22.84 4.91
CA ALA A 159 -14.09 -23.14 5.23
C ALA A 159 -14.42 -24.64 5.04
N VAL A 160 -13.91 -25.28 3.99
CA VAL A 160 -14.07 -26.73 3.77
C VAL A 160 -13.46 -27.54 4.91
N ALA A 161 -12.23 -27.20 5.31
CA ALA A 161 -11.54 -27.88 6.41
C ALA A 161 -12.29 -27.70 7.75
N MET A 162 -12.78 -26.48 8.04
CA MET A 162 -13.62 -26.22 9.23
C MET A 162 -14.90 -27.05 9.24
N VAL A 163 -15.54 -27.29 8.08
CA VAL A 163 -16.70 -28.17 7.97
C VAL A 163 -16.30 -29.63 8.23
N ASP A 164 -15.18 -30.09 7.67
CA ASP A 164 -14.70 -31.47 7.82
C ASP A 164 -14.34 -31.81 9.28
N GLN A 165 -13.80 -30.83 10.01
CA GLN A 165 -13.37 -31.01 11.39
C GLN A 165 -14.48 -30.76 12.42
N SER A 166 -15.63 -30.22 12.02
CA SER A 166 -16.77 -29.95 12.88
C SER A 166 -17.85 -31.04 12.71
N PRO A 167 -18.06 -31.94 13.69
CA PRO A 167 -19.14 -32.94 13.59
C PRO A 167 -20.52 -32.32 13.34
N ILE A 168 -20.77 -31.14 13.96
CA ILE A 168 -22.04 -30.41 13.83
C ILE A 168 -22.25 -29.93 12.40
N LEU A 169 -21.20 -29.42 11.75
CA LEU A 169 -21.30 -28.91 10.39
C LEU A 169 -21.25 -30.03 9.35
N ALA A 170 -20.47 -31.09 9.58
CA ALA A 170 -20.36 -32.23 8.69
C ALA A 170 -21.71 -32.94 8.48
N GLU A 171 -22.60 -32.92 9.49
CA GLU A 171 -23.96 -33.46 9.39
C GLU A 171 -24.94 -32.55 8.62
N ARG A 172 -24.65 -31.23 8.53
CA ARG A 172 -25.62 -30.24 8.02
C ARG A 172 -25.22 -29.63 6.69
N VAL A 173 -23.94 -29.74 6.33
CA VAL A 173 -23.37 -29.12 5.15
C VAL A 173 -22.88 -30.18 4.18
N GLU A 174 -23.45 -30.19 2.99
CA GLU A 174 -23.04 -31.07 1.91
C GLU A 174 -21.95 -30.42 1.07
N LYS A 175 -20.94 -31.21 0.68
CA LYS A 175 -19.84 -30.80 -0.18
C LYS A 175 -20.04 -31.29 -1.60
N SER A 176 -19.93 -30.36 -2.58
CA SER A 176 -19.88 -30.74 -4.00
C SER A 176 -18.41 -30.87 -4.43
N GLY A 177 -18.01 -32.08 -4.79
CA GLY A 177 -16.60 -32.42 -5.11
C GLY A 177 -15.97 -33.27 -4.00
N ARG A 178 -14.68 -33.61 -4.16
CA ARG A 178 -13.92 -34.42 -3.18
C ARG A 178 -12.50 -33.86 -3.01
N GLY A 179 -11.99 -33.88 -1.77
CA GLY A 179 -10.66 -33.38 -1.42
C GLY A 179 -10.45 -31.95 -1.88
N GLU A 180 -9.34 -31.66 -2.54
CA GLU A 180 -9.02 -30.32 -3.05
C GLU A 180 -9.94 -29.82 -4.18
N LYS A 181 -10.76 -30.68 -4.74
CA LYS A 181 -11.71 -30.38 -5.83
C LYS A 181 -13.12 -30.04 -5.30
N VAL A 182 -13.28 -29.81 -4.00
CA VAL A 182 -14.52 -29.25 -3.46
C VAL A 182 -14.68 -27.82 -3.97
N TRP A 183 -15.84 -27.51 -4.55
CA TRP A 183 -16.13 -26.21 -5.15
C TRP A 183 -17.38 -25.53 -4.61
N ASN A 184 -18.17 -26.24 -3.78
CA ASN A 184 -19.36 -25.69 -3.15
C ASN A 184 -19.66 -26.40 -1.83
N LEU A 185 -20.09 -25.62 -0.82
CA LEU A 185 -20.69 -26.06 0.41
C LEU A 185 -22.18 -25.70 0.36
N ALA A 186 -23.09 -26.63 0.66
CA ALA A 186 -24.52 -26.40 0.63
C ALA A 186 -25.16 -26.75 1.98
N HIS A 187 -25.95 -25.80 2.53
CA HIS A 187 -26.75 -26.01 3.74
C HIS A 187 -28.22 -26.16 3.33
N HIS A 188 -28.67 -27.42 3.14
CA HIS A 188 -29.95 -27.74 2.53
C HIS A 188 -31.16 -27.23 3.31
N SER A 189 -31.12 -27.23 4.64
CA SER A 189 -32.25 -26.80 5.48
C SER A 189 -32.62 -25.32 5.27
N SER A 190 -31.67 -24.46 4.92
CA SER A 190 -31.90 -23.04 4.60
C SER A 190 -31.86 -22.77 3.09
N GLY A 191 -31.40 -23.73 2.26
CA GLY A 191 -31.11 -23.52 0.85
C GLY A 191 -29.92 -22.62 0.57
N SER A 192 -29.02 -22.43 1.56
CA SER A 192 -27.85 -21.57 1.48
C SER A 192 -26.64 -22.30 0.91
N PHE A 193 -25.71 -21.57 0.32
CA PHE A 193 -24.45 -22.14 -0.19
C PHE A 193 -23.25 -21.21 0.03
N PHE A 194 -22.05 -21.80 0.02
CA PHE A 194 -20.79 -21.09 0.03
C PHE A 194 -19.88 -21.62 -1.08
N ARG A 195 -19.36 -20.73 -1.94
CA ARG A 195 -18.49 -21.10 -3.06
C ARG A 195 -17.48 -20.02 -3.43
N PRO A 196 -16.35 -20.41 -4.05
CA PRO A 196 -15.38 -19.45 -4.60
C PRO A 196 -15.87 -18.88 -5.94
N ILE A 197 -15.54 -17.62 -6.21
CA ILE A 197 -15.81 -16.92 -7.47
C ILE A 197 -14.63 -16.03 -7.84
N SER A 198 -14.37 -15.84 -9.13
CA SER A 198 -13.33 -14.93 -9.63
C SER A 198 -13.88 -13.93 -10.64
N ALA A 199 -13.06 -12.91 -10.95
CA ALA A 199 -13.37 -11.93 -11.98
C ALA A 199 -13.53 -12.55 -13.37
N ASP A 200 -12.80 -13.64 -13.64
CA ASP A 200 -12.80 -14.34 -14.92
C ASP A 200 -14.11 -15.11 -15.20
N ASP A 201 -14.91 -15.36 -14.16
CA ASP A 201 -16.17 -16.09 -14.29
C ASP A 201 -17.29 -15.30 -15.01
N GLY A 202 -17.03 -14.02 -15.39
CA GLY A 202 -17.89 -13.20 -16.26
C GLY A 202 -19.34 -13.01 -15.77
N GLN A 203 -19.62 -13.27 -14.49
CA GLN A 203 -20.97 -13.43 -13.98
C GLN A 203 -21.53 -12.13 -13.38
N SER A 204 -22.50 -11.55 -14.03
CA SER A 204 -23.31 -10.44 -13.50
C SER A 204 -24.49 -10.87 -12.61
N GLY A 205 -24.47 -12.06 -12.01
CA GLY A 205 -25.61 -12.66 -11.31
C GLY A 205 -25.52 -12.91 -9.80
N PRO A 206 -24.35 -12.81 -9.10
CA PRO A 206 -24.28 -13.05 -7.66
C PRO A 206 -25.17 -12.10 -6.84
N ARG A 207 -25.87 -12.66 -5.83
CA ARG A 207 -26.68 -11.88 -4.87
C ARG A 207 -26.19 -12.16 -3.45
N PRO A 208 -24.97 -11.71 -3.10
CA PRO A 208 -24.32 -12.11 -1.88
C PRO A 208 -25.12 -11.69 -0.64
N HIS A 209 -25.29 -12.63 0.28
CA HIS A 209 -25.55 -12.35 1.67
C HIS A 209 -24.23 -12.01 2.38
N VAL A 210 -23.17 -12.78 2.10
CA VAL A 210 -21.80 -12.46 2.52
C VAL A 210 -20.86 -12.61 1.33
N ALA A 211 -20.08 -11.55 1.04
CA ALA A 211 -18.98 -11.62 0.10
C ALA A 211 -17.66 -11.38 0.87
N LEU A 212 -16.75 -12.33 0.77
CA LEU A 212 -15.44 -12.33 1.39
C LEU A 212 -14.41 -12.02 0.30
N LEU A 213 -13.81 -10.86 0.35
CA LEU A 213 -12.83 -10.36 -0.61
C LEU A 213 -11.44 -10.49 0.01
N ASP A 214 -10.69 -11.50 -0.44
CA ASP A 214 -9.36 -11.78 0.08
C ASP A 214 -8.28 -11.05 -0.70
N GLU A 215 -7.21 -10.67 0.02
CA GLU A 215 -6.01 -10.00 -0.50
C GLU A 215 -6.36 -8.85 -1.45
N ILE A 216 -7.22 -7.93 -0.98
CA ILE A 216 -7.74 -6.85 -1.82
C ILE A 216 -6.62 -5.93 -2.37
N HIS A 217 -5.42 -5.92 -1.76
CA HIS A 217 -4.25 -5.22 -2.28
C HIS A 217 -3.72 -5.79 -3.61
N GLU A 218 -4.07 -7.05 -3.95
CA GLU A 218 -3.75 -7.67 -5.24
C GLU A 218 -4.78 -7.36 -6.34
N HIS A 219 -5.91 -6.71 -6.00
CA HIS A 219 -6.96 -6.37 -6.94
C HIS A 219 -6.57 -5.16 -7.79
N LYS A 220 -6.11 -5.40 -9.02
CA LYS A 220 -5.73 -4.35 -9.98
C LYS A 220 -6.89 -3.48 -10.44
N THR A 221 -8.12 -3.97 -10.36
CA THR A 221 -9.33 -3.27 -10.79
C THR A 221 -10.43 -3.35 -9.74
N ARG A 222 -11.39 -2.45 -9.80
CA ARG A 222 -12.57 -2.39 -8.91
C ARG A 222 -13.60 -3.49 -9.20
N MET A 223 -13.48 -4.20 -10.32
CA MET A 223 -14.55 -5.01 -10.91
C MET A 223 -15.18 -6.02 -9.94
N VAL A 224 -14.38 -6.79 -9.20
CA VAL A 224 -14.88 -7.80 -8.25
C VAL A 224 -15.62 -7.14 -7.08
N VAL A 225 -15.06 -6.07 -6.53
CA VAL A 225 -15.67 -5.32 -5.42
C VAL A 225 -17.02 -4.72 -5.85
N ASP A 226 -17.04 -4.04 -7.00
CA ASP A 226 -18.23 -3.37 -7.52
C ASP A 226 -19.32 -4.39 -7.92
N MET A 227 -18.94 -5.54 -8.49
CA MET A 227 -19.84 -6.63 -8.81
C MET A 227 -20.51 -7.18 -7.54
N MET A 228 -19.74 -7.48 -6.50
CA MET A 228 -20.29 -8.00 -5.24
C MET A 228 -21.19 -6.95 -4.56
N ARG A 229 -20.78 -5.69 -4.52
CA ARG A 229 -21.62 -4.61 -3.97
C ARG A 229 -22.93 -4.41 -4.75
N ALA A 230 -22.88 -4.43 -6.07
CA ALA A 230 -24.08 -4.29 -6.89
C ALA A 230 -25.10 -5.42 -6.64
N GLY A 231 -24.63 -6.63 -6.32
CA GLY A 231 -25.48 -7.78 -6.00
C GLY A 231 -26.20 -7.71 -4.66
N THR A 232 -25.79 -6.82 -3.74
CA THR A 232 -26.37 -6.77 -2.37
C THR A 232 -27.75 -6.11 -2.29
N LYS A 233 -28.25 -5.50 -3.37
CA LYS A 233 -29.46 -4.64 -3.37
C LYS A 233 -30.72 -5.33 -2.85
N SER A 234 -30.84 -6.66 -3.02
CA SER A 234 -32.01 -7.44 -2.58
C SER A 234 -31.90 -7.98 -1.15
N ARG A 235 -30.77 -7.75 -0.46
CA ARG A 235 -30.51 -8.25 0.88
C ARG A 235 -30.46 -7.10 1.89
N ARG A 236 -31.29 -7.17 2.95
CA ARG A 236 -31.37 -6.12 3.97
C ARG A 236 -30.11 -6.02 4.82
N GLN A 237 -29.48 -7.16 5.13
CA GLN A 237 -28.28 -7.23 5.96
C GLN A 237 -27.09 -7.90 5.28
N ALA A 238 -26.95 -7.70 3.97
CA ALA A 238 -25.78 -8.16 3.23
C ALA A 238 -24.48 -7.62 3.83
N LEU A 239 -23.42 -8.41 3.75
CA LEU A 239 -22.12 -8.13 4.32
C LEU A 239 -21.01 -8.27 3.27
N ILE A 240 -20.24 -7.24 3.06
CA ILE A 240 -19.01 -7.25 2.27
C ILE A 240 -17.83 -7.19 3.25
N VAL A 241 -17.01 -8.22 3.28
CA VAL A 241 -15.81 -8.29 4.12
C VAL A 241 -14.58 -8.26 3.24
N MET A 242 -13.74 -7.27 3.43
CA MET A 242 -12.46 -7.12 2.76
C MET A 242 -11.34 -7.39 3.75
N ILE A 243 -10.48 -8.36 3.44
CA ILE A 243 -9.31 -8.69 4.25
C ILE A 243 -8.04 -8.48 3.42
N THR A 244 -7.02 -7.90 4.04
CA THR A 244 -5.80 -7.53 3.33
C THR A 244 -4.62 -7.32 4.28
N ASN A 245 -3.42 -7.26 3.71
CA ASN A 245 -2.30 -6.52 4.28
C ASN A 245 -2.12 -5.21 3.50
N SER A 246 -1.20 -4.35 3.96
CA SER A 246 -0.86 -3.12 3.24
C SER A 246 -0.29 -3.41 1.84
N GLY A 247 -0.47 -2.47 0.94
CA GLY A 247 -0.05 -2.55 -0.45
C GLY A 247 1.16 -1.68 -0.77
N HIS A 248 1.43 -1.56 -2.06
CA HIS A 248 2.47 -0.70 -2.61
C HIS A 248 1.93 0.28 -3.67
N ASP A 249 0.68 0.12 -4.08
CA ASP A 249 0.05 0.97 -5.08
C ASP A 249 -1.12 1.73 -4.45
N ARG A 250 -0.93 3.03 -4.24
CA ARG A 250 -1.92 3.93 -3.64
C ARG A 250 -3.06 4.32 -4.59
N THR A 251 -3.01 3.88 -5.85
CA THR A 251 -4.07 4.14 -6.82
C THR A 251 -5.17 3.08 -6.82
N THR A 252 -4.95 1.98 -6.09
CA THR A 252 -5.86 0.83 -6.05
C THR A 252 -7.09 1.05 -5.19
N ILE A 253 -8.11 0.21 -5.43
CA ILE A 253 -9.32 0.16 -4.60
C ILE A 253 -9.00 -0.17 -3.13
N CYS A 254 -7.94 -0.95 -2.87
CA CYS A 254 -7.49 -1.28 -1.52
C CYS A 254 -7.09 -0.02 -0.76
N TYR A 255 -6.27 0.86 -1.37
CA TYR A 255 -5.87 2.10 -0.73
C TYR A 255 -7.04 3.07 -0.54
N GLU A 256 -8.00 3.10 -1.46
CA GLU A 256 -9.23 3.89 -1.26
C GLU A 256 -10.01 3.45 -0.01
N TYR A 257 -10.14 2.13 0.22
CA TYR A 257 -10.80 1.61 1.42
C TYR A 257 -9.95 1.78 2.69
N HIS A 258 -8.63 1.73 2.58
CA HIS A 258 -7.70 2.06 3.66
C HIS A 258 -7.92 3.49 4.17
N GLU A 259 -7.79 4.49 3.28
CA GLU A 259 -8.02 5.90 3.62
C GLU A 259 -9.46 6.16 4.11
N TYR A 260 -10.43 5.54 3.45
CA TYR A 260 -11.84 5.67 3.85
C TYR A 260 -12.06 5.09 5.26
N GLY A 261 -11.49 3.92 5.53
CA GLY A 261 -11.60 3.26 6.83
C GLY A 261 -10.96 4.06 7.95
N ILE A 262 -9.77 4.64 7.73
CA ILE A 262 -9.11 5.54 8.67
C ILE A 262 -10.00 6.74 8.97
N ALA A 263 -10.49 7.43 7.92
CA ALA A 263 -11.34 8.61 8.09
C ALA A 263 -12.64 8.32 8.84
N VAL A 264 -13.26 7.15 8.61
CA VAL A 264 -14.48 6.73 9.32
C VAL A 264 -14.17 6.36 10.78
N CYS A 265 -13.10 5.61 11.04
CA CYS A 265 -12.71 5.25 12.42
C CYS A 265 -12.34 6.49 13.25
N LYS A 266 -11.68 7.46 12.65
CA LYS A 266 -11.28 8.72 13.28
C LYS A 266 -12.46 9.68 13.50
N GLY A 267 -13.55 9.51 12.76
CA GLY A 267 -14.73 10.38 12.82
C GLY A 267 -14.70 11.55 11.82
N ASP A 268 -13.71 11.63 10.94
CA ASP A 268 -13.61 12.64 9.87
C ASP A 268 -14.68 12.42 8.78
N LYS A 269 -15.21 11.18 8.68
CA LYS A 269 -16.34 10.81 7.83
C LYS A 269 -17.40 10.05 8.62
N LEU A 270 -18.67 10.37 8.40
CA LEU A 270 -19.79 9.67 9.03
C LEU A 270 -20.28 8.56 8.09
N ASP A 271 -20.04 7.32 8.47
CA ASP A 271 -20.65 6.13 7.85
C ASP A 271 -20.90 5.07 8.92
N ASP A 272 -22.15 4.99 9.35
CA ASP A 272 -22.58 4.04 10.37
C ASP A 272 -22.58 2.59 9.88
N SER A 273 -22.59 2.37 8.56
CA SER A 273 -22.62 1.04 7.95
C SER A 273 -21.25 0.44 7.68
N PHE A 274 -20.17 1.21 7.89
CA PHE A 274 -18.79 0.78 7.65
C PHE A 274 -18.07 0.43 8.96
N PHE A 275 -17.38 -0.71 8.98
CA PHE A 275 -16.49 -1.14 10.06
C PHE A 275 -15.06 -1.23 9.54
N GLY A 276 -14.12 -0.56 10.18
CA GLY A 276 -12.69 -0.64 9.92
C GLY A 276 -11.94 -1.24 11.10
N PHE A 277 -11.02 -2.17 10.83
CA PHE A 277 -10.00 -2.63 11.75
C PHE A 277 -8.66 -2.60 11.02
N ILE A 278 -7.88 -1.56 11.26
CA ILE A 278 -6.66 -1.26 10.49
C ILE A 278 -5.49 -1.22 11.47
N CYS A 279 -4.61 -2.20 11.34
CA CYS A 279 -3.36 -2.21 12.10
C CYS A 279 -2.36 -1.24 11.46
N SER A 280 -1.89 -0.29 12.24
CA SER A 280 -0.96 0.76 11.80
C SER A 280 0.05 1.11 12.89
N LEU A 281 1.17 1.67 12.51
CA LEU A 281 2.19 2.20 13.41
C LEU A 281 1.89 3.66 13.75
N ASP A 282 2.33 4.12 14.92
CA ASP A 282 2.31 5.54 15.26
C ASP A 282 3.37 6.31 14.46
N VAL A 283 3.15 7.62 14.33
CA VAL A 283 4.15 8.51 13.73
C VAL A 283 5.44 8.47 14.58
N GLY A 284 6.54 8.12 13.96
CA GLY A 284 7.84 7.96 14.63
C GLY A 284 8.20 6.53 15.03
N ASP A 285 7.26 5.57 14.94
CA ASP A 285 7.59 4.16 15.10
C ASP A 285 8.44 3.67 13.91
N ASP A 286 9.53 2.98 14.23
CA ASP A 286 10.32 2.25 13.23
C ASP A 286 10.45 0.78 13.67
N PRO A 287 9.75 -0.15 13.00
CA PRO A 287 9.76 -1.56 13.38
C PRO A 287 11.11 -2.24 13.16
N PHE A 288 12.03 -1.60 12.43
CA PHE A 288 13.39 -2.07 12.24
C PHE A 288 14.32 -1.67 13.40
N LYS A 289 13.91 -0.70 14.24
CA LYS A 289 14.68 -0.19 15.37
C LYS A 289 14.11 -0.60 16.74
N SER A 290 12.78 -0.80 16.82
CA SER A 290 12.11 -1.13 18.10
C SER A 290 11.07 -2.22 17.92
N GLU A 291 11.21 -3.30 18.71
CA GLU A 291 10.25 -4.39 18.77
C GLU A 291 8.96 -4.00 19.54
N GLU A 292 9.00 -2.94 20.34
CA GLU A 292 7.86 -2.49 21.16
C GLU A 292 6.65 -2.09 20.31
N CYS A 293 6.89 -1.63 19.08
CA CYS A 293 5.81 -1.27 18.17
C CYS A 293 5.20 -2.47 17.39
N TRP A 294 5.85 -3.64 17.39
CA TRP A 294 5.40 -4.80 16.63
C TRP A 294 3.99 -5.29 16.97
N PRO A 295 3.57 -5.35 18.26
CA PRO A 295 2.19 -5.74 18.61
C PRO A 295 1.11 -4.83 18.02
N LYS A 296 1.44 -3.57 17.70
CA LYS A 296 0.49 -2.63 17.07
C LYS A 296 0.00 -3.14 15.70
N VAL A 297 0.83 -3.88 14.99
CA VAL A 297 0.58 -4.39 13.63
C VAL A 297 0.52 -5.91 13.52
N ASN A 298 0.98 -6.61 14.56
CA ASN A 298 0.88 -8.06 14.72
C ASN A 298 0.09 -8.38 15.99
N PRO A 299 -1.24 -8.25 15.97
CA PRO A 299 -2.07 -8.25 17.17
C PRO A 299 -2.14 -9.60 17.90
N ASN A 300 -1.58 -10.68 17.35
CA ASN A 300 -1.46 -11.96 18.02
C ASN A 300 -0.19 -12.10 18.89
N LEU A 301 0.83 -11.26 18.69
CA LEU A 301 2.10 -11.40 19.42
C LEU A 301 1.96 -11.50 20.94
N PRO A 302 1.04 -10.74 21.60
CA PRO A 302 0.86 -10.86 23.05
C PRO A 302 0.19 -12.18 23.49
N TYR A 303 -0.38 -12.96 22.56
CA TYR A 303 -1.25 -14.10 22.87
C TYR A 303 -0.63 -15.45 22.48
N GLY A 304 0.67 -15.63 22.75
CA GLY A 304 1.36 -16.92 22.62
C GLY A 304 0.95 -17.92 23.70
N LYS A 305 1.46 -19.16 23.61
CA LYS A 305 1.29 -20.15 24.66
C LYS A 305 1.90 -19.62 25.97
N PRO A 306 1.29 -19.88 27.14
CA PRO A 306 1.84 -19.44 28.42
C PRO A 306 3.29 -19.90 28.58
N GLY A 307 4.20 -18.96 28.85
CA GLY A 307 5.64 -19.21 28.99
C GLY A 307 6.42 -19.27 27.66
N ASP A 308 5.77 -19.11 26.51
CA ASP A 308 6.46 -19.02 25.23
C ASP A 308 6.87 -17.56 24.93
N ALA A 309 8.17 -17.29 25.05
CA ALA A 309 8.74 -15.97 24.74
C ALA A 309 8.65 -15.59 23.24
N ASN A 310 8.28 -16.54 22.37
CA ASN A 310 8.10 -16.26 20.94
C ASN A 310 6.76 -15.54 20.66
N GLY A 311 5.79 -15.59 21.57
CA GLY A 311 4.47 -14.99 21.37
C GLY A 311 3.58 -15.78 20.40
N GLY A 312 2.44 -15.20 20.05
CA GLY A 312 1.52 -15.75 19.03
C GLY A 312 2.02 -15.54 17.60
N VAL A 313 1.42 -16.27 16.66
CA VAL A 313 1.82 -16.25 15.23
C VAL A 313 1.70 -14.84 14.62
N PRO A 314 2.74 -14.35 13.90
CA PRO A 314 3.92 -15.08 13.37
C PRO A 314 5.06 -15.32 14.38
N GLY A 315 5.04 -14.67 15.54
CA GLY A 315 6.03 -14.81 16.60
C GLY A 315 7.25 -13.89 16.46
N TYR A 316 7.82 -13.51 17.61
CA TYR A 316 8.97 -12.59 17.66
C TYR A 316 10.20 -13.14 16.95
N LYS A 317 10.47 -14.44 17.05
CA LYS A 317 11.62 -15.06 16.38
C LYS A 317 11.57 -14.87 14.88
N TYR A 318 10.43 -15.17 14.27
CA TYR A 318 10.23 -14.99 12.81
C TYR A 318 10.42 -13.53 12.40
N LEU A 319 9.83 -12.59 13.13
CA LEU A 319 9.95 -11.18 12.81
C LEU A 319 11.39 -10.66 12.91
N ARG A 320 12.15 -11.12 13.93
CA ARG A 320 13.59 -10.80 14.05
C ARG A 320 14.39 -11.33 12.86
N GLU A 321 14.11 -12.56 12.43
CA GLU A 321 14.74 -13.15 11.24
C GLU A 321 14.45 -12.29 9.99
N GLN A 322 13.20 -11.84 9.80
CA GLN A 322 12.81 -11.00 8.67
C GLN A 322 13.49 -9.62 8.69
N VAL A 323 13.57 -8.98 9.85
CA VAL A 323 14.28 -7.69 10.02
C VAL A 323 15.78 -7.87 9.77
N THR A 324 16.38 -8.92 10.31
CA THR A 324 17.82 -9.23 10.09
C THR A 324 18.11 -9.46 8.62
N GLU A 325 17.27 -10.22 7.94
CA GLU A 325 17.43 -10.49 6.49
C GLU A 325 17.29 -9.20 5.67
N ALA A 326 16.34 -8.32 6.02
CA ALA A 326 16.16 -7.05 5.34
C ALA A 326 17.34 -6.09 5.55
N HIS A 327 17.96 -6.09 6.72
CA HIS A 327 19.21 -5.33 6.94
C HIS A 327 20.36 -5.83 6.08
N GLY A 328 20.46 -7.16 5.89
CA GLY A 328 21.47 -7.77 5.01
C GLY A 328 21.16 -7.66 3.51
N MET A 329 19.90 -7.45 3.16
CA MET A 329 19.39 -7.38 1.78
C MET A 329 18.41 -6.20 1.63
N PRO A 330 18.89 -4.98 1.36
CA PRO A 330 18.04 -3.77 1.31
C PRO A 330 16.84 -3.88 0.36
N ALA A 331 16.96 -4.65 -0.73
CA ALA A 331 15.84 -4.90 -1.65
C ALA A 331 14.64 -5.61 -1.01
N LYS A 332 14.83 -6.30 0.12
CA LYS A 332 13.75 -6.95 0.88
C LYS A 332 13.05 -6.05 1.88
N GLU A 333 13.64 -4.91 2.24
CA GLU A 333 13.11 -4.00 3.26
C GLU A 333 11.66 -3.61 2.98
N SER A 334 11.37 -3.14 1.77
CA SER A 334 10.02 -2.75 1.34
C SER A 334 9.01 -3.90 1.51
N THR A 335 9.40 -5.12 1.14
CA THR A 335 8.54 -6.31 1.29
C THR A 335 8.29 -6.64 2.76
N VAL A 336 9.33 -6.60 3.61
CA VAL A 336 9.21 -6.88 5.05
C VAL A 336 8.38 -5.81 5.75
N ARG A 337 8.60 -4.52 5.46
CA ARG A 337 7.78 -3.41 5.99
C ARG A 337 6.30 -3.58 5.64
N ARG A 338 6.01 -3.93 4.40
CA ARG A 338 4.65 -4.14 3.90
C ARG A 338 3.98 -5.37 4.52
N LEU A 339 4.61 -6.53 4.41
CA LEU A 339 3.98 -7.80 4.78
C LEU A 339 3.93 -8.02 6.29
N ASN A 340 4.97 -7.61 7.02
CA ASN A 340 5.08 -7.92 8.45
C ASN A 340 4.74 -6.73 9.36
N PHE A 341 4.74 -5.50 8.84
CA PHE A 341 4.57 -4.30 9.66
C PHE A 341 3.49 -3.33 9.15
N CYS A 342 2.62 -3.76 8.25
CA CYS A 342 1.47 -2.99 7.75
C CYS A 342 1.83 -1.60 7.23
N GLN A 343 3.05 -1.41 6.73
CA GLN A 343 3.47 -0.14 6.17
C GLN A 343 3.16 -0.10 4.67
N TRP A 344 2.41 0.91 4.24
CA TRP A 344 2.24 1.20 2.82
C TRP A 344 3.55 1.74 2.25
N VAL A 345 4.06 1.08 1.23
CA VAL A 345 5.31 1.42 0.55
C VAL A 345 5.03 1.96 -0.85
N ASP A 346 5.92 2.79 -1.38
CA ASP A 346 5.68 3.43 -2.68
C ASP A 346 5.98 2.50 -3.88
N ALA A 347 6.79 1.45 -3.68
CA ALA A 347 7.04 0.41 -4.67
C ALA A 347 7.22 -0.96 -4.00
N ALA A 348 6.88 -2.04 -4.74
CA ALA A 348 7.07 -3.41 -4.26
C ALA A 348 8.56 -3.74 -4.09
N ASN A 349 9.39 -3.29 -5.05
CA ASN A 349 10.85 -3.40 -5.06
C ASN A 349 11.43 -2.04 -5.48
N PRO A 350 11.55 -1.06 -4.57
CA PRO A 350 12.14 0.22 -4.90
C PRO A 350 13.61 0.04 -5.30
N TRP A 351 14.06 0.86 -6.25
CA TRP A 351 15.46 0.87 -6.68
C TRP A 351 16.44 1.15 -5.53
N ILE A 352 16.09 2.08 -4.65
CA ILE A 352 16.90 2.49 -3.51
C ILE A 352 16.04 2.52 -2.24
N SER A 353 16.61 2.16 -1.09
CA SER A 353 15.85 2.24 0.17
C SER A 353 15.62 3.69 0.60
N ALA A 354 14.50 3.92 1.30
CA ALA A 354 14.19 5.24 1.83
C ALA A 354 15.28 5.77 2.78
N GLU A 355 15.93 4.88 3.54
CA GLU A 355 17.00 5.25 4.48
C GLU A 355 18.23 5.76 3.74
N VAL A 356 18.67 5.05 2.69
CA VAL A 356 19.82 5.47 1.85
C VAL A 356 19.52 6.82 1.19
N TRP A 357 18.32 6.98 0.60
CA TRP A 357 17.93 8.23 -0.03
C TRP A 357 17.93 9.39 0.96
N MET A 358 17.23 9.27 2.08
CA MET A 358 17.13 10.31 3.11
C MET A 358 18.49 10.61 3.75
N GLY A 359 19.38 9.62 3.83
CA GLY A 359 20.77 9.81 4.27
C GLY A 359 21.56 10.80 3.38
N CYS A 360 21.20 10.87 2.10
CA CYS A 360 21.81 11.77 1.12
C CYS A 360 21.10 13.15 1.02
N GLU A 361 19.88 13.30 1.52
CA GLU A 361 19.15 14.56 1.42
C GLU A 361 19.72 15.64 2.33
N ARG A 362 19.88 16.86 1.78
CA ARG A 362 20.33 18.04 2.52
C ARG A 362 19.48 19.24 2.13
N GLN A 363 19.26 20.13 3.10
CA GLN A 363 18.62 21.40 2.83
C GLN A 363 19.66 22.39 2.38
N PHE A 364 19.62 22.78 1.12
CA PHE A 364 20.37 23.87 0.54
C PHE A 364 19.58 24.50 -0.61
N HIS A 365 19.94 25.70 -1.01
CA HIS A 365 19.36 26.41 -2.15
C HIS A 365 20.39 26.53 -3.28
N PRO A 366 20.01 26.62 -4.56
CA PRO A 366 20.95 26.88 -5.65
C PRO A 366 21.83 28.09 -5.41
N ASP A 367 21.33 29.11 -4.69
CA ASP A 367 22.09 30.31 -4.34
C ASP A 367 23.22 30.09 -3.32
N ASP A 368 23.17 28.98 -2.59
CA ASP A 368 24.25 28.60 -1.65
C ASP A 368 25.46 27.96 -2.37
N LEU A 369 25.30 27.64 -3.68
CA LEU A 369 26.37 27.05 -4.48
C LEU A 369 27.24 28.14 -5.11
N PRO A 370 28.56 27.90 -5.25
CA PRO A 370 29.48 28.86 -5.85
C PRO A 370 29.09 29.26 -7.27
N MET A 371 29.16 30.53 -7.60
CA MET A 371 28.95 31.01 -8.97
C MET A 371 30.06 30.49 -9.90
N GLY A 372 29.69 30.06 -11.10
CA GLY A 372 30.60 29.45 -12.07
C GLY A 372 31.05 28.02 -11.74
N GLU A 373 30.44 27.37 -10.74
CA GLU A 373 30.79 25.98 -10.41
C GLU A 373 30.46 25.05 -11.59
N LEU A 374 31.38 24.12 -11.85
CA LEU A 374 31.23 23.13 -12.91
C LEU A 374 30.09 22.15 -12.58
N CYS A 375 29.18 21.96 -13.53
CA CYS A 375 28.09 20.99 -13.39
C CYS A 375 27.73 20.34 -14.72
N PHE A 376 27.01 19.22 -14.61
CA PHE A 376 26.44 18.47 -15.71
C PHE A 376 24.92 18.39 -15.53
N GLY A 377 24.20 18.57 -16.64
CA GLY A 377 22.75 18.52 -16.66
C GLY A 377 22.18 17.17 -17.14
N GLY A 378 20.95 16.89 -16.72
CA GLY A 378 20.13 15.82 -17.27
C GLY A 378 18.71 16.32 -17.44
N LEU A 379 18.11 16.10 -18.61
CA LEU A 379 16.80 16.61 -18.98
C LEU A 379 15.88 15.48 -19.44
N ASP A 380 14.83 15.22 -18.67
CA ASP A 380 13.72 14.31 -19.06
C ASP A 380 12.48 15.12 -19.41
N LEU A 381 12.18 15.21 -20.71
CA LEU A 381 11.08 16.00 -21.27
C LEU A 381 9.81 15.16 -21.32
N SER A 382 8.76 15.61 -20.66
CA SER A 382 7.47 14.95 -20.66
C SER A 382 6.52 15.49 -21.72
N GLY A 383 5.49 14.67 -22.05
CA GLY A 383 4.29 15.16 -22.74
C GLY A 383 3.26 15.74 -21.78
N ALA A 384 1.98 15.51 -22.10
CA ALA A 384 0.86 16.02 -21.30
C ALA A 384 0.63 15.29 -19.96
N ARG A 385 1.21 14.11 -19.74
CA ARG A 385 0.88 13.24 -18.60
C ARG A 385 1.98 13.05 -17.55
N ASP A 386 3.25 13.30 -17.87
CA ASP A 386 4.39 13.11 -16.96
C ASP A 386 4.95 14.45 -16.47
N LEU A 387 5.92 14.43 -15.55
CA LEU A 387 6.66 15.62 -15.14
C LEU A 387 7.80 15.88 -16.12
N THR A 388 8.09 17.13 -16.44
CA THR A 388 9.39 17.50 -17.03
C THR A 388 10.36 17.74 -15.89
N ALA A 389 11.57 17.21 -15.97
CA ALA A 389 12.59 17.32 -14.94
C ALA A 389 13.92 17.76 -15.53
N LEU A 390 14.57 18.72 -14.87
CA LEU A 390 15.93 19.18 -15.13
C LEU A 390 16.78 18.94 -13.88
N ALA A 391 17.76 18.07 -13.99
CA ALA A 391 18.74 17.79 -12.94
C ALA A 391 20.06 18.51 -13.22
N LEU A 392 20.73 18.98 -12.19
CA LEU A 392 22.13 19.42 -12.23
C LEU A 392 22.93 18.63 -11.19
N TYR A 393 24.07 18.10 -11.60
CA TYR A 393 25.05 17.43 -10.74
C TYR A 393 26.37 18.20 -10.75
N PHE A 394 26.88 18.50 -9.55
CA PHE A 394 28.12 19.26 -9.28
C PHE A 394 29.19 18.30 -8.74
N PRO A 395 30.03 17.70 -9.59
CA PRO A 395 30.94 16.62 -9.19
C PRO A 395 31.94 17.00 -8.11
N ARG A 396 32.49 18.24 -8.15
CA ARG A 396 33.45 18.71 -7.18
C ARG A 396 32.86 18.90 -5.80
N LEU A 397 31.60 19.35 -5.74
CA LEU A 397 30.85 19.56 -4.49
C LEU A 397 30.16 18.28 -4.02
N ARG A 398 30.02 17.27 -4.89
CA ARG A 398 29.22 16.08 -4.67
C ARG A 398 27.78 16.43 -4.32
N ARG A 399 27.22 17.44 -5.00
CA ARG A 399 25.86 17.94 -4.80
C ARG A 399 25.03 17.77 -6.06
N ALA A 400 23.73 17.55 -5.86
CA ALA A 400 22.78 17.46 -6.95
C ALA A 400 21.46 18.16 -6.60
N MET A 401 20.82 18.75 -7.61
CA MET A 401 19.49 19.35 -7.51
C MET A 401 18.63 18.94 -8.70
N VAL A 402 17.31 18.95 -8.50
CA VAL A 402 16.34 18.66 -9.57
C VAL A 402 15.18 19.65 -9.47
N GLU A 403 14.85 20.27 -10.59
CA GLU A 403 13.67 21.12 -10.76
C GLU A 403 12.63 20.41 -11.62
N PHE A 404 11.35 20.67 -11.36
CA PHE A 404 10.23 19.99 -12.00
C PHE A 404 9.22 20.97 -12.60
N TRP A 405 8.60 20.60 -13.73
CA TRP A 405 7.52 21.34 -14.34
C TRP A 405 6.31 20.44 -14.59
N THR A 406 5.13 21.02 -14.39
CA THR A 406 3.85 20.36 -14.65
C THR A 406 2.86 21.35 -15.30
N PRO A 407 1.94 20.91 -16.18
CA PRO A 407 0.93 21.80 -16.71
C PRO A 407 -0.14 22.12 -15.64
N LYS A 408 -0.46 23.39 -15.49
CA LYS A 408 -1.44 23.90 -14.53
C LYS A 408 -2.85 23.38 -14.80
N GLY A 409 -3.23 23.24 -16.06
CA GLY A 409 -4.57 22.80 -16.47
C GLY A 409 -4.91 21.37 -16.05
N SER A 410 -3.92 20.50 -15.82
CA SER A 410 -4.11 19.10 -15.37
C SER A 410 -3.77 18.86 -13.91
N LEU A 411 -3.39 19.88 -13.16
CA LEU A 411 -2.86 19.75 -11.80
C LEU A 411 -3.86 19.08 -10.84
N HIS A 412 -5.13 19.51 -10.86
CA HIS A 412 -6.18 18.96 -10.00
C HIS A 412 -6.44 17.47 -10.29
N ASP A 413 -6.48 17.07 -11.54
CA ASP A 413 -6.66 15.67 -11.93
C ASP A 413 -5.45 14.82 -11.52
N ARG A 414 -4.24 15.38 -11.58
CA ARG A 414 -3.01 14.70 -11.14
C ARG A 414 -2.97 14.46 -9.64
N VAL A 415 -3.35 15.44 -8.80
CA VAL A 415 -3.49 15.24 -7.34
C VAL A 415 -4.39 14.05 -7.05
N ARG A 416 -5.50 13.92 -7.79
CA ARG A 416 -6.46 12.82 -7.61
C ARG A 416 -5.93 11.48 -8.14
N THR A 417 -5.21 11.48 -9.26
CA THR A 417 -4.72 10.26 -9.92
C THR A 417 -3.47 9.71 -9.24
N ASP A 418 -2.47 10.56 -9.01
CA ASP A 418 -1.17 10.14 -8.47
C ASP A 418 -1.19 10.09 -6.93
N LYS A 419 -2.25 10.64 -6.29
CA LYS A 419 -2.45 10.66 -4.82
C LYS A 419 -1.30 11.30 -4.05
N VAL A 420 -0.69 12.32 -4.63
CA VAL A 420 0.38 13.11 -4.01
C VAL A 420 0.03 14.61 -4.02
N PRO A 421 0.54 15.41 -3.08
CA PRO A 421 0.13 16.80 -2.88
C PRO A 421 0.84 17.77 -3.83
N TYR A 422 0.61 17.66 -5.14
CA TYR A 422 1.20 18.57 -6.13
C TYR A 422 0.91 20.04 -5.85
N ASP A 423 -0.28 20.34 -5.33
CA ASP A 423 -0.73 21.67 -4.94
C ASP A 423 0.11 22.25 -3.79
N ALA A 424 0.44 21.43 -2.80
CA ALA A 424 1.35 21.82 -1.72
C ALA A 424 2.78 22.01 -2.26
N TRP A 425 3.27 21.08 -3.09
CA TRP A 425 4.60 21.19 -3.67
C TRP A 425 4.76 22.43 -4.57
N LEU A 426 3.70 22.79 -5.31
CA LEU A 426 3.69 24.03 -6.10
C LEU A 426 3.74 25.28 -5.21
N ARG A 427 2.87 25.34 -4.19
CA ARG A 427 2.82 26.47 -3.24
C ARG A 427 4.17 26.65 -2.51
N ASP A 428 4.81 25.53 -2.15
CA ASP A 428 6.05 25.53 -1.38
C ASP A 428 7.31 25.61 -2.27
N GLY A 429 7.14 25.75 -3.61
CA GLY A 429 8.21 26.00 -4.57
C GLY A 429 9.03 24.76 -4.99
N TYR A 430 8.58 23.56 -4.69
CA TYR A 430 9.28 22.33 -5.07
C TYR A 430 9.04 21.90 -6.52
N ILE A 431 7.97 22.40 -7.16
CA ILE A 431 7.66 22.20 -8.56
C ILE A 431 7.17 23.51 -9.19
N HIS A 432 7.31 23.66 -10.50
CA HIS A 432 6.81 24.79 -11.28
C HIS A 432 5.57 24.38 -12.08
N ALA A 433 4.60 25.28 -12.25
CA ALA A 433 3.44 25.06 -13.10
C ALA A 433 3.49 26.00 -14.31
N THR A 434 3.35 25.44 -15.51
CA THR A 434 3.21 26.22 -16.75
C THR A 434 1.76 26.32 -17.16
N ASP A 435 1.35 27.39 -17.82
CA ASP A 435 -0.03 27.55 -18.28
C ASP A 435 -0.37 26.54 -19.39
N GLY A 436 -1.66 26.13 -19.45
CA GLY A 436 -2.15 25.19 -20.45
C GLY A 436 -2.26 23.75 -19.96
N MET A 437 -2.42 22.81 -20.91
CA MET A 437 -2.63 21.37 -20.70
C MET A 437 -1.36 20.53 -20.95
N ALA A 438 -0.30 21.13 -21.43
CA ALA A 438 1.03 20.54 -21.62
C ALA A 438 2.08 21.46 -20.97
N VAL A 439 3.26 20.90 -20.66
CA VAL A 439 4.37 21.70 -20.15
C VAL A 439 4.84 22.65 -21.28
N ASP A 440 4.95 23.93 -20.93
CA ASP A 440 5.55 24.94 -21.79
C ASP A 440 7.07 24.81 -21.73
N TYR A 441 7.69 24.40 -22.83
CA TYR A 441 9.14 24.19 -22.88
C TYR A 441 9.93 25.51 -22.92
N ALA A 442 9.31 26.62 -23.33
CA ALA A 442 9.98 27.93 -23.25
C ALA A 442 10.33 28.28 -21.80
N ALA A 443 9.42 28.01 -20.84
CA ALA A 443 9.69 28.22 -19.42
C ALA A 443 10.88 27.37 -18.90
N VAL A 444 10.99 26.13 -19.39
CA VAL A 444 12.14 25.24 -19.04
C VAL A 444 13.43 25.74 -19.67
N ALA A 445 13.38 26.22 -20.93
CA ALA A 445 14.52 26.80 -21.64
C ALA A 445 15.03 28.07 -20.93
N ILE A 446 14.15 29.01 -20.61
CA ILE A 446 14.49 30.24 -19.87
C ILE A 446 15.19 29.88 -18.56
N ARG A 447 14.63 28.92 -17.80
CA ARG A 447 15.24 28.51 -16.53
C ARG A 447 16.61 27.87 -16.72
N LEU A 448 16.80 27.04 -17.73
CA LEU A 448 18.10 26.49 -18.09
C LEU A 448 19.11 27.61 -18.44
N GLY A 449 18.67 28.65 -19.15
CA GLY A 449 19.48 29.86 -19.44
C GLY A 449 19.92 30.60 -18.18
N GLU A 450 19.01 30.82 -17.23
CA GLU A 450 19.34 31.41 -15.92
C GLU A 450 20.40 30.60 -15.17
N LEU A 451 20.25 29.26 -15.18
CA LEU A 451 21.20 28.35 -14.54
C LEU A 451 22.56 28.34 -15.26
N ALA A 452 22.57 28.46 -16.61
CA ALA A 452 23.81 28.56 -17.40
C ALA A 452 24.55 29.89 -17.19
N VAL A 453 23.86 30.99 -16.86
CA VAL A 453 24.51 32.25 -16.42
C VAL A 453 25.17 32.09 -15.05
N ARG A 454 24.56 31.28 -14.17
CA ARG A 454 25.01 31.08 -12.80
C ARG A 454 26.12 30.04 -12.68
N PHE A 455 26.02 28.93 -13.43
CA PHE A 455 26.92 27.79 -13.34
C PHE A 455 27.61 27.51 -14.67
N ASN A 456 28.77 26.85 -14.61
CA ASN A 456 29.45 26.35 -15.80
C ASN A 456 28.86 24.98 -16.17
N ILE A 457 27.80 24.96 -17.02
CA ILE A 457 27.15 23.73 -17.48
C ILE A 457 27.99 23.18 -18.63
N GLU A 458 28.77 22.12 -18.37
CA GLU A 458 29.64 21.47 -19.36
C GLU A 458 28.84 20.73 -20.44
N ALA A 459 27.76 20.02 -20.03
CA ALA A 459 26.87 19.33 -20.93
C ALA A 459 25.51 19.08 -20.27
N VAL A 460 24.45 19.01 -21.07
CA VAL A 460 23.10 18.59 -20.69
C VAL A 460 22.73 17.32 -21.45
N ALA A 461 22.63 16.19 -20.74
CA ALA A 461 22.22 14.92 -21.31
C ALA A 461 20.68 14.87 -21.48
N PHE A 462 20.21 14.39 -22.61
CA PHE A 462 18.78 14.35 -22.93
C PHE A 462 18.39 13.08 -23.68
N ASP A 463 17.09 12.70 -23.58
CA ASP A 463 16.51 11.66 -24.42
C ASP A 463 16.21 12.21 -25.84
N PRO A 464 16.73 11.59 -26.91
CA PRO A 464 16.52 12.04 -28.28
C PRO A 464 15.05 12.15 -28.74
N TYR A 465 14.14 11.45 -28.07
CA TYR A 465 12.75 11.35 -28.51
C TYR A 465 12.00 12.70 -28.56
N ARG A 466 12.23 13.62 -27.60
CA ARG A 466 11.51 14.89 -27.48
C ARG A 466 12.34 16.14 -27.71
N ILE A 467 13.64 16.02 -27.83
CA ILE A 467 14.53 17.17 -27.98
C ILE A 467 14.17 18.10 -29.12
N LYS A 468 13.62 17.56 -30.21
CA LYS A 468 13.18 18.32 -31.38
C LYS A 468 12.12 19.39 -31.09
N TYR A 469 11.42 19.30 -29.96
CA TYR A 469 10.45 20.29 -29.51
C TYR A 469 11.04 21.28 -28.51
N PHE A 470 12.15 20.94 -27.87
CA PHE A 470 12.83 21.80 -26.91
C PHE A 470 13.95 22.65 -27.52
N GLN A 471 14.65 22.09 -28.50
CA GLN A 471 15.75 22.79 -29.16
C GLN A 471 15.33 24.11 -29.82
N PRO A 472 14.19 24.22 -30.52
CA PRO A 472 13.70 25.49 -31.05
C PRO A 472 13.43 26.56 -29.97
N GLU A 473 13.02 26.15 -28.75
CA GLU A 473 12.81 27.08 -27.64
C GLU A 473 14.13 27.65 -27.11
N LEU A 474 15.19 26.81 -27.04
CA LEU A 474 16.53 27.30 -26.69
C LEU A 474 17.05 28.31 -27.72
N GLU A 475 16.86 28.03 -29.01
CA GLU A 475 17.25 28.91 -30.11
C GLU A 475 16.49 30.24 -30.07
N ALA A 476 15.16 30.19 -29.82
CA ALA A 476 14.32 31.37 -29.70
C ALA A 476 14.72 32.29 -28.54
N GLU A 477 15.15 31.72 -27.42
CA GLU A 477 15.59 32.42 -26.24
C GLU A 477 17.10 32.76 -26.29
N GLY A 478 17.82 32.39 -27.37
CA GLY A 478 19.25 32.67 -27.54
C GLY A 478 20.16 31.94 -26.55
N ILE A 479 19.70 30.78 -26.04
CA ILE A 479 20.41 30.01 -25.01
C ILE A 479 21.31 28.97 -25.67
N ALA A 480 22.61 29.05 -25.43
CA ALA A 480 23.61 28.13 -25.93
C ALA A 480 24.17 27.26 -24.79
N VAL A 481 23.71 26.02 -24.70
CA VAL A 481 24.25 24.99 -23.78
C VAL A 481 24.64 23.76 -24.56
N PRO A 482 25.76 23.06 -24.26
CA PRO A 482 26.11 21.81 -24.93
C PRO A 482 25.09 20.71 -24.63
N LEU A 483 24.41 20.22 -25.65
CA LEU A 483 23.43 19.14 -25.56
C LEU A 483 24.05 17.82 -26.03
N ILE A 484 23.93 16.76 -25.21
CA ILE A 484 24.45 15.43 -25.55
C ILE A 484 23.33 14.37 -25.47
N SER A 485 23.26 13.49 -26.47
CA SER A 485 22.25 12.44 -26.48
C SER A 485 22.55 11.36 -25.43
N HIS A 486 21.48 10.84 -24.79
CA HIS A 486 21.57 9.78 -23.76
C HIS A 486 20.51 8.72 -24.01
N GLY A 487 20.93 7.45 -24.08
CA GLY A 487 19.97 6.34 -24.21
C GLY A 487 19.29 6.02 -22.89
N GLN A 488 17.96 6.07 -22.85
CA GLN A 488 17.18 5.67 -21.66
C GLN A 488 16.94 4.16 -21.56
N GLY A 489 17.27 3.40 -22.62
CA GLY A 489 17.14 1.94 -22.67
C GLY A 489 18.47 1.18 -22.47
N TYR A 490 18.48 -0.08 -22.93
CA TYR A 490 19.65 -0.98 -22.86
C TYR A 490 20.72 -0.70 -23.91
N TYR A 491 20.52 0.29 -24.79
CA TYR A 491 21.45 0.62 -25.87
C TYR A 491 22.07 2.00 -25.65
N LYS A 492 23.33 2.10 -26.06
CA LYS A 492 24.06 3.36 -26.05
C LYS A 492 23.47 4.34 -27.07
N ALA A 493 23.38 5.60 -26.71
CA ALA A 493 22.96 6.64 -27.64
C ALA A 493 24.08 7.01 -28.59
N GLY A 494 23.76 7.10 -29.87
CA GLY A 494 24.54 7.65 -30.97
C GLY A 494 26.05 7.82 -30.71
N ASP A 495 26.55 9.04 -31.00
CA ASP A 495 27.97 9.36 -30.89
C ASP A 495 28.47 9.56 -29.43
N SER A 496 27.55 9.84 -28.47
CA SER A 496 27.93 10.07 -27.07
C SER A 496 28.33 8.79 -26.34
N GLY A 497 27.79 7.65 -26.74
CA GLY A 497 27.99 6.38 -26.06
C GLY A 497 27.31 6.29 -24.69
N LEU A 498 26.55 7.31 -24.26
CA LEU A 498 25.85 7.36 -22.99
C LEU A 498 24.62 6.45 -22.97
N TRP A 499 24.37 5.79 -21.85
CA TRP A 499 23.24 4.89 -21.68
C TRP A 499 22.86 4.68 -20.22
N MET A 500 21.59 4.38 -19.98
CA MET A 500 21.01 4.33 -18.64
C MET A 500 21.69 3.32 -17.68
N PRO A 501 22.07 2.08 -18.09
CA PRO A 501 22.70 1.14 -17.16
C PRO A 501 23.96 1.70 -16.48
N ARG A 502 24.85 2.33 -17.22
CA ARG A 502 26.06 2.92 -16.66
C ARG A 502 25.75 4.11 -15.75
N SER A 503 24.82 4.95 -16.17
CA SER A 503 24.40 6.13 -15.40
C SER A 503 23.77 5.75 -14.06
N ILE A 504 22.93 4.70 -14.05
CA ILE A 504 22.36 4.14 -12.82
C ILE A 504 23.46 3.61 -11.90
N GLU A 505 24.41 2.83 -12.42
CA GLU A 505 25.51 2.26 -11.65
C GLU A 505 26.33 3.34 -10.90
N VAL A 506 26.71 4.41 -11.60
CA VAL A 506 27.48 5.51 -11.02
C VAL A 506 26.69 6.26 -9.96
N MET A 507 25.43 6.56 -10.25
CA MET A 507 24.55 7.27 -9.31
C MET A 507 24.24 6.41 -8.06
N GLU A 508 23.92 5.13 -8.26
CA GLU A 508 23.60 4.20 -7.18
C GLU A 508 24.80 4.02 -6.22
N LYS A 509 26.02 3.95 -6.77
CA LYS A 509 27.22 3.91 -5.97
C LYS A 509 27.36 5.16 -5.09
N ALA A 510 27.19 6.34 -5.65
CA ALA A 510 27.31 7.59 -4.92
C ALA A 510 26.25 7.72 -3.79
N LEU A 511 25.02 7.25 -4.04
CA LEU A 511 23.95 7.23 -3.04
C LEU A 511 24.23 6.20 -1.93
N THR A 512 24.62 4.98 -2.29
CA THR A 512 24.87 3.89 -1.33
C THR A 512 26.06 4.19 -0.43
N GLU A 513 27.12 4.79 -0.98
CA GLU A 513 28.29 5.22 -0.23
C GLU A 513 28.04 6.52 0.54
N GLN A 514 26.85 7.15 0.41
CA GLN A 514 26.47 8.43 1.01
C GLN A 514 27.48 9.55 0.71
N THR A 515 28.09 9.51 -0.47
CA THR A 515 29.04 10.50 -0.94
C THR A 515 28.40 11.64 -1.73
N LEU A 516 27.08 11.60 -1.90
CA LEU A 516 26.26 12.58 -2.62
C LEU A 516 25.35 13.32 -1.64
N GLU A 517 25.26 14.64 -1.79
CA GLU A 517 24.24 15.47 -1.15
C GLU A 517 23.19 15.87 -2.20
N VAL A 518 21.94 15.43 -2.01
CA VAL A 518 20.81 15.77 -2.87
C VAL A 518 19.98 16.87 -2.23
N MET A 519 19.67 17.92 -2.97
CA MET A 519 18.79 18.99 -2.49
C MET A 519 17.43 18.42 -2.08
N LEU A 520 17.00 18.73 -0.85
CA LEU A 520 15.72 18.29 -0.32
C LEU A 520 14.58 18.75 -1.23
N ASN A 521 13.91 17.80 -1.85
CA ASN A 521 12.73 18.02 -2.67
C ASN A 521 11.77 16.83 -2.50
N PRO A 522 10.58 17.03 -1.90
CA PRO A 522 9.64 15.94 -1.64
C PRO A 522 9.10 15.28 -2.93
N CYS A 523 9.04 16.02 -4.05
CA CYS A 523 8.70 15.45 -5.35
C CYS A 523 9.80 14.50 -5.83
N LEU A 524 11.07 14.85 -5.69
CA LEU A 524 12.20 13.99 -6.05
C LEU A 524 12.28 12.75 -5.13
N ARG A 525 12.06 12.92 -3.83
CA ARG A 525 11.97 11.80 -2.88
C ARG A 525 10.89 10.81 -3.28
N TRP A 526 9.71 11.31 -3.65
CA TRP A 526 8.63 10.46 -4.16
C TRP A 526 9.01 9.75 -5.47
N ASN A 527 9.71 10.42 -6.39
CA ASN A 527 10.24 9.81 -7.61
C ASN A 527 11.20 8.65 -7.29
N ALA A 528 12.13 8.85 -6.35
CA ALA A 528 13.09 7.83 -5.92
C ALA A 528 12.40 6.61 -5.28
N ALA A 529 11.43 6.86 -4.39
CA ALA A 529 10.64 5.82 -3.72
C ALA A 529 9.76 5.01 -4.69
N SER A 530 9.35 5.64 -5.81
CA SER A 530 8.53 5.00 -6.86
C SER A 530 9.35 4.25 -7.91
N ALA A 531 10.65 4.51 -8.01
CA ALA A 531 11.50 3.98 -9.06
C ALA A 531 11.76 2.48 -8.87
N VAL A 532 11.59 1.73 -9.96
CA VAL A 532 11.84 0.28 -10.04
C VAL A 532 12.80 0.03 -11.20
N LEU A 533 13.75 -0.87 -11.02
CA LEU A 533 14.65 -1.31 -12.08
C LEU A 533 14.16 -2.61 -12.74
N GLU A 534 14.48 -2.76 -14.01
CA GLU A 534 14.44 -4.04 -14.71
C GLU A 534 15.79 -4.31 -15.38
N ALA A 535 16.16 -5.59 -15.43
CA ALA A 535 17.41 -6.03 -16.00
C ALA A 535 17.18 -6.82 -17.30
N ASP A 536 18.12 -6.74 -18.24
CA ASP A 536 18.22 -7.63 -19.39
C ASP A 536 18.95 -8.94 -19.03
N GLN A 537 19.14 -9.83 -20.01
CA GLN A 537 19.85 -11.10 -19.82
C GLN A 537 21.34 -10.96 -19.45
N LYS A 538 21.92 -9.77 -19.61
CA LYS A 538 23.29 -9.43 -19.28
C LYS A 538 23.42 -8.65 -17.98
N ASP A 539 22.33 -8.55 -17.22
CA ASP A 539 22.21 -7.77 -15.99
C ASP A 539 22.41 -6.25 -16.17
N ASN A 540 22.22 -5.73 -17.38
CA ASN A 540 22.12 -4.29 -17.57
C ASN A 540 20.78 -3.81 -17.02
N ARG A 541 20.79 -2.78 -16.17
CA ARG A 541 19.58 -2.30 -15.47
C ARG A 541 19.12 -0.96 -16.02
N ILE A 542 17.81 -0.80 -16.21
CA ILE A 542 17.17 0.44 -16.61
C ILE A 542 15.98 0.75 -15.69
N PHE A 543 15.56 2.01 -15.65
CA PHE A 543 14.32 2.40 -14.96
C PHE A 543 13.09 1.90 -15.71
N ALA A 544 12.25 1.13 -15.02
CA ALA A 544 11.04 0.52 -15.57
C ALA A 544 9.82 1.42 -15.36
N LYS A 545 9.63 2.46 -16.19
CA LYS A 545 8.48 3.42 -16.07
C LYS A 545 7.12 2.72 -15.97
N ARG A 546 6.92 1.58 -16.62
CA ARG A 546 5.65 0.81 -16.58
C ARG A 546 5.42 0.02 -15.30
N LYS A 547 6.48 -0.27 -14.53
CA LYS A 547 6.43 -1.02 -13.27
C LYS A 547 6.48 -0.08 -12.06
N SER A 548 6.86 1.17 -12.27
CA SER A 548 6.91 2.22 -11.25
C SER A 548 5.49 2.61 -10.86
N THR A 549 5.26 2.78 -9.56
CA THR A 549 3.94 3.11 -8.99
C THR A 549 3.62 4.60 -9.08
N GLY A 550 4.64 5.44 -9.28
CA GLY A 550 4.54 6.89 -9.45
C GLY A 550 5.42 7.40 -10.57
N ARG A 551 5.56 8.71 -10.67
CA ARG A 551 6.45 9.36 -11.64
C ARG A 551 7.90 9.20 -11.20
N ILE A 552 8.81 9.06 -12.18
CA ILE A 552 10.23 8.84 -11.93
C ILE A 552 11.14 9.77 -12.77
N ASP A 553 10.55 10.76 -13.42
CA ASP A 553 11.21 11.62 -14.40
C ASP A 553 12.41 12.37 -13.79
N GLY A 554 12.31 12.79 -12.50
CA GLY A 554 13.40 13.43 -11.79
C GLY A 554 14.60 12.51 -11.53
N VAL A 555 14.36 11.24 -11.21
CA VAL A 555 15.43 10.27 -11.01
C VAL A 555 16.09 9.89 -12.33
N VAL A 556 15.30 9.79 -13.41
CA VAL A 556 15.81 9.57 -14.77
C VAL A 556 16.70 10.73 -15.21
N ALA A 557 16.24 11.98 -15.02
CA ALA A 557 17.03 13.17 -15.32
C ALA A 557 18.34 13.22 -14.50
N LEU A 558 18.26 12.88 -13.19
CA LEU A 558 19.43 12.85 -12.31
C LEU A 558 20.44 11.79 -12.78
N ALA A 559 20.00 10.59 -13.14
CA ALA A 559 20.87 9.55 -13.68
C ALA A 559 21.57 10.00 -14.97
N MET A 560 20.84 10.69 -15.87
CA MET A 560 21.44 11.23 -17.09
C MET A 560 22.52 12.28 -16.79
N ALA A 561 22.33 13.13 -15.77
CA ALA A 561 23.35 14.09 -15.32
C ALA A 561 24.62 13.39 -14.80
N PHE A 562 24.44 12.29 -14.04
CA PHE A 562 25.56 11.43 -13.60
C PHE A 562 26.29 10.77 -14.76
N GLY A 563 25.55 10.27 -15.76
CA GLY A 563 26.13 9.70 -16.97
C GLY A 563 26.96 10.72 -17.75
N ALA A 564 26.47 11.96 -17.87
CA ALA A 564 27.22 13.05 -18.50
C ALA A 564 28.53 13.36 -17.75
N ALA A 565 28.49 13.36 -16.42
CA ALA A 565 29.65 13.63 -15.58
C ALA A 565 30.68 12.49 -15.56
N ASP A 566 30.30 11.25 -15.89
CA ASP A 566 31.20 10.08 -15.97
C ASP A 566 31.93 10.01 -17.32
N MET A 567 31.64 10.92 -18.27
CA MET A 567 32.40 11.02 -19.52
C MET A 567 33.83 11.49 -19.25
N PRO A 568 34.83 10.92 -19.96
CA PRO A 568 36.16 11.49 -19.93
C PRO A 568 36.12 12.93 -20.48
N ILE A 569 36.47 13.88 -19.65
CA ILE A 569 36.65 15.28 -20.09
C ILE A 569 37.80 15.28 -21.10
N PRO A 570 37.62 15.76 -22.35
CA PRO A 570 38.72 15.87 -23.28
C PRO A 570 39.85 16.70 -22.59
N GLU A 571 41.03 16.13 -22.45
CA GLU A 571 42.18 16.91 -22.04
C GLU A 571 42.32 18.09 -23.01
N ALA A 572 42.26 19.32 -22.50
CA ALA A 572 42.54 20.49 -23.31
C ALA A 572 43.96 20.29 -23.89
N ILE A 573 44.05 20.17 -25.22
CA ILE A 573 45.32 20.07 -25.92
C ILE A 573 46.06 21.40 -25.66
N ASN A 574 46.91 21.42 -24.67
CA ASN A 574 47.88 22.46 -24.44
C ASN A 574 49.02 22.30 -25.46
N ASP A 575 48.73 22.39 -26.75
CA ASP A 575 49.75 22.58 -27.76
C ASP A 575 50.06 24.08 -27.84
N ILE A 576 50.85 24.53 -26.88
CA ILE A 576 51.60 25.78 -27.08
C ILE A 576 52.78 25.40 -27.99
N PHE A 577 52.59 25.52 -29.29
CA PHE A 577 53.72 25.61 -30.22
C PHE A 577 54.46 26.94 -29.93
N MET A 578 55.57 26.89 -29.20
CA MET A 578 56.62 27.89 -29.31
C MET A 578 57.28 27.73 -30.66
N VAL A 579 56.92 28.56 -31.62
CA VAL A 579 57.77 28.80 -32.83
C VAL A 579 58.77 29.89 -32.44
N LEU A 580 60.03 29.51 -32.41
CA LEU A 580 61.19 30.41 -32.40
C LEU A 580 61.32 31.13 -33.73
#